data_49eed401bea5bc0a840927f0f31dbd72
#
_entry.id   49eed401bea5bc0a840927f0f31dbd72
#
_cell.length_a   1.000
_cell.length_b   1.000
_cell.length_c   1.000
_cell.angle_alpha   90.00
_cell.angle_beta   90.00
_cell.angle_gamma   90.00
#
_symmetry.space_group_name_H-M   'P 1'
#
loop_
_entity.id
_entity.type
_entity.pdbx_description
1 polymer ?
#
loop_
_entity_poly.entity_id
_entity_poly.type
_entity_poly.pdbx_seq_one_letter_code
_entity_poly.pdbx_strand_id
1 'polypeptide(L)'
;KYAVERANVVINMVGREWETRNFSFEDVHRDFPRRLAEACKESSSVKRLIHVSALGADVNAKSKYYRTKAEGDEEVRRIFPRATIVKPAKLIGVEDRFLNVFAEHASKFPFVPLTGLGESKHQPVSVDDVAIAISQMPYDEETVGKEYVLAGEKTFTLEELAKLTVDAGRFRSARVAYIPKFVYKLLSAPHEFLLNRVPFPLPTPKGLTRSFVDAQDADYVKKPNELGFKELGMTPAKMDGITIDYLRSYRSGGYLTNPLAKKENFHEEARVPLR
;
A
#
# COMPACT_ATOMS: atom_id res chain seq x y z
N LYS A 1 -15.93 -14.50 -14.79
CA LYS A 1 -15.84 -15.92 -15.13
C LYS A 1 -14.77 -16.19 -16.20
N TYR A 2 -14.88 -15.67 -17.42
CA TYR A 2 -13.94 -15.95 -18.52
C TYR A 2 -12.46 -15.82 -18.19
N ALA A 3 -12.04 -14.79 -17.44
CA ALA A 3 -10.63 -14.61 -17.08
C ALA A 3 -10.11 -15.71 -16.14
N VAL A 4 -10.96 -16.26 -15.30
CA VAL A 4 -10.62 -17.28 -14.30
C VAL A 4 -10.58 -18.69 -14.91
N GLU A 5 -11.42 -18.98 -15.90
CA GLU A 5 -11.56 -20.31 -16.50
C GLU A 5 -10.28 -20.86 -17.16
N ARG A 6 -9.37 -19.96 -17.57
CA ARG A 6 -8.09 -20.30 -18.22
C ARG A 6 -6.86 -20.04 -17.35
N ALA A 7 -7.09 -19.68 -16.07
CA ALA A 7 -5.99 -19.35 -15.16
C ALA A 7 -5.71 -20.53 -14.21
N ASN A 8 -4.44 -20.82 -13.98
CA ASN A 8 -4.01 -21.77 -12.95
C ASN A 8 -3.73 -21.05 -11.62
N VAL A 9 -3.31 -19.78 -11.71
CA VAL A 9 -3.03 -18.89 -10.58
C VAL A 9 -3.80 -17.60 -10.76
N VAL A 10 -4.44 -17.15 -9.71
CA VAL A 10 -5.13 -15.86 -9.66
C VAL A 10 -4.52 -15.03 -8.55
N ILE A 11 -4.07 -13.81 -8.88
CA ILE A 11 -3.52 -12.86 -7.91
C ILE A 11 -4.46 -11.64 -7.88
N ASN A 12 -5.11 -11.44 -6.75
CA ASN A 12 -5.99 -10.29 -6.55
C ASN A 12 -5.23 -9.14 -5.90
N MET A 13 -4.93 -8.11 -6.68
CA MET A 13 -4.32 -6.85 -6.23
C MET A 13 -5.31 -5.67 -6.30
N VAL A 14 -6.60 -5.94 -6.53
CA VAL A 14 -7.61 -4.90 -6.67
C VAL A 14 -7.87 -4.25 -5.32
N GLY A 15 -7.76 -2.91 -5.29
CA GLY A 15 -8.03 -2.12 -4.11
C GLY A 15 -8.20 -0.64 -4.45
N ARG A 16 -8.79 0.11 -3.53
CA ARG A 16 -8.97 1.56 -3.62
C ARG A 16 -8.68 2.21 -2.28
N GLU A 17 -8.20 3.44 -2.31
CA GLU A 17 -7.89 4.23 -1.10
C GLU A 17 -8.99 5.25 -0.75
N TRP A 18 -9.97 5.45 -1.65
CA TRP A 18 -11.12 6.34 -1.46
C TRP A 18 -12.35 5.81 -2.18
N GLU A 19 -13.51 6.19 -1.69
CA GLU A 19 -14.79 5.87 -2.32
C GLU A 19 -15.15 6.85 -3.43
N THR A 20 -15.98 6.41 -4.35
CA THR A 20 -16.54 7.23 -5.42
C THR A 20 -18.03 6.90 -5.55
N ARG A 21 -18.78 7.71 -6.32
CA ARG A 21 -20.18 7.44 -6.60
C ARG A 21 -20.46 6.00 -7.07
N ASN A 22 -19.55 5.43 -7.85
CA ASN A 22 -19.78 4.13 -8.52
C ASN A 22 -19.20 2.95 -7.72
N PHE A 23 -18.31 3.18 -6.78
CA PHE A 23 -17.61 2.12 -6.04
C PHE A 23 -17.39 2.56 -4.59
N SER A 24 -18.01 1.84 -3.67
CA SER A 24 -17.74 1.92 -2.24
C SER A 24 -16.53 1.06 -1.85
N PHE A 25 -16.08 1.19 -0.62
CA PHE A 25 -15.05 0.28 -0.09
C PHE A 25 -15.56 -1.16 0.01
N GLU A 26 -16.83 -1.34 0.37
CA GLU A 26 -17.47 -2.66 0.44
C GLU A 26 -17.47 -3.35 -0.92
N ASP A 27 -17.82 -2.64 -1.99
CA ASP A 27 -17.85 -3.19 -3.35
C ASP A 27 -16.49 -3.74 -3.77
N VAL A 28 -15.41 -2.99 -3.43
CA VAL A 28 -14.06 -3.27 -3.93
C VAL A 28 -13.27 -4.19 -2.99
N HIS A 29 -13.40 -4.01 -1.66
CA HIS A 29 -12.57 -4.73 -0.70
C HIS A 29 -13.21 -6.00 -0.15
N ARG A 30 -14.56 -6.10 -0.15
CA ARG A 30 -15.31 -7.26 0.35
C ARG A 30 -16.02 -8.02 -0.77
N ASP A 31 -16.90 -7.34 -1.51
CA ASP A 31 -17.80 -8.02 -2.45
C ASP A 31 -17.09 -8.52 -3.71
N PHE A 32 -16.13 -7.74 -4.23
CA PHE A 32 -15.32 -8.18 -5.37
C PHE A 32 -14.41 -9.37 -5.01
N PRO A 33 -13.59 -9.35 -3.93
CA PRO A 33 -12.80 -10.51 -3.50
C PRO A 33 -13.67 -11.75 -3.25
N ARG A 34 -14.84 -11.59 -2.62
CA ARG A 34 -15.80 -12.67 -2.42
C ARG A 34 -16.21 -13.33 -3.73
N ARG A 35 -16.69 -12.53 -4.70
CA ARG A 35 -17.09 -13.03 -6.03
C ARG A 35 -15.93 -13.65 -6.80
N LEU A 36 -14.73 -13.11 -6.64
CA LEU A 36 -13.52 -13.68 -7.26
C LEU A 36 -13.19 -15.04 -6.66
N ALA A 37 -13.23 -15.18 -5.33
CA ALA A 37 -13.01 -16.44 -4.64
C ALA A 37 -14.06 -17.50 -5.02
N GLU A 38 -15.34 -17.11 -5.15
CA GLU A 38 -16.43 -17.98 -5.66
C GLU A 38 -16.10 -18.47 -7.07
N ALA A 39 -15.70 -17.56 -7.98
CA ALA A 39 -15.32 -17.93 -9.34
C ALA A 39 -14.09 -18.85 -9.39
N CYS A 40 -13.10 -18.61 -8.52
CA CYS A 40 -11.94 -19.49 -8.40
C CYS A 40 -12.30 -20.89 -7.88
N LYS A 41 -13.22 -20.98 -6.92
CA LYS A 41 -13.71 -22.24 -6.36
C LYS A 41 -14.51 -23.07 -7.38
N GLU A 42 -15.32 -22.40 -8.21
CA GLU A 42 -16.08 -23.03 -9.28
C GLU A 42 -15.20 -23.50 -10.45
N SER A 43 -14.03 -22.92 -10.63
CA SER A 43 -13.11 -23.25 -11.71
C SER A 43 -12.23 -24.47 -11.35
N SER A 44 -12.25 -25.49 -12.20
CA SER A 44 -11.38 -26.66 -12.05
C SER A 44 -9.90 -26.38 -12.39
N SER A 45 -9.62 -25.28 -13.10
CA SER A 45 -8.26 -24.93 -13.54
C SER A 45 -7.48 -24.15 -12.45
N VAL A 46 -8.16 -23.36 -11.60
CA VAL A 46 -7.50 -22.53 -10.59
C VAL A 46 -7.00 -23.38 -9.42
N LYS A 47 -5.69 -23.42 -9.26
CA LYS A 47 -5.02 -24.14 -8.18
C LYS A 47 -4.61 -23.23 -7.03
N ARG A 48 -4.32 -21.96 -7.34
CA ARG A 48 -3.79 -20.98 -6.39
C ARG A 48 -4.56 -19.66 -6.48
N LEU A 49 -4.96 -19.13 -5.32
CA LEU A 49 -5.48 -17.78 -5.17
C LEU A 49 -4.61 -17.04 -4.16
N ILE A 50 -4.03 -15.92 -4.59
CA ILE A 50 -3.27 -15.01 -3.74
C ILE A 50 -4.07 -13.72 -3.62
N HIS A 51 -4.42 -13.34 -2.40
CA HIS A 51 -5.19 -12.12 -2.13
C HIS A 51 -4.33 -11.10 -1.40
N VAL A 52 -4.17 -9.91 -2.01
CA VAL A 52 -3.39 -8.81 -1.44
C VAL A 52 -4.30 -7.88 -0.65
N SER A 53 -4.15 -7.93 0.66
CA SER A 53 -4.82 -7.09 1.64
C SER A 53 -3.97 -5.89 2.06
N ALA A 54 -3.90 -5.59 3.35
CA ALA A 54 -3.03 -4.55 3.91
C ALA A 54 -2.68 -4.86 5.38
N LEU A 55 -1.47 -4.53 5.81
CA LEU A 55 -1.13 -4.51 7.24
C LEU A 55 -2.03 -3.49 7.95
N GLY A 56 -2.68 -3.93 9.01
CA GLY A 56 -3.70 -3.14 9.72
C GLY A 56 -5.14 -3.49 9.34
N ALA A 57 -5.36 -4.43 8.39
CA ALA A 57 -6.70 -4.98 8.12
C ALA A 57 -7.23 -5.69 9.39
N ASP A 58 -8.24 -5.08 10.01
CA ASP A 58 -8.89 -5.55 11.24
C ASP A 58 -10.38 -5.16 11.16
N VAL A 59 -11.27 -6.11 11.48
CA VAL A 59 -12.73 -5.89 11.48
C VAL A 59 -13.17 -4.83 12.49
N ASN A 60 -12.36 -4.59 13.52
CA ASN A 60 -12.58 -3.57 14.54
C ASN A 60 -11.86 -2.25 14.26
N ALA A 61 -11.19 -2.12 13.11
CA ALA A 61 -10.47 -0.90 12.75
C ALA A 61 -11.41 0.32 12.69
N LYS A 62 -10.97 1.45 13.22
CA LYS A 62 -11.70 2.73 13.11
C LYS A 62 -11.86 3.17 11.65
N SER A 63 -10.82 2.97 10.85
CA SER A 63 -10.83 3.28 9.42
C SER A 63 -11.69 2.27 8.67
N LYS A 64 -12.68 2.78 7.92
CA LYS A 64 -13.54 1.98 7.05
C LYS A 64 -12.72 1.19 6.01
N TYR A 65 -11.64 1.78 5.51
CA TYR A 65 -10.72 1.13 4.57
C TYR A 65 -10.16 -0.18 5.12
N TYR A 66 -9.62 -0.17 6.34
CA TYR A 66 -9.00 -1.37 6.92
C TYR A 66 -10.04 -2.39 7.39
N ARG A 67 -11.21 -1.92 7.86
CA ARG A 67 -12.30 -2.80 8.24
C ARG A 67 -12.83 -3.58 7.04
N THR A 68 -13.11 -2.92 5.92
CA THR A 68 -13.62 -3.59 4.71
C THR A 68 -12.59 -4.51 4.07
N LYS A 69 -11.29 -4.20 4.20
CA LYS A 69 -10.24 -5.13 3.78
C LYS A 69 -10.23 -6.41 4.62
N ALA A 70 -10.36 -6.29 5.94
CA ALA A 70 -10.45 -7.46 6.82
C ALA A 70 -11.68 -8.32 6.52
N GLU A 71 -12.85 -7.68 6.30
CA GLU A 71 -14.06 -8.39 5.87
C GLU A 71 -13.83 -9.18 4.57
N GLY A 72 -13.09 -8.59 3.62
CA GLY A 72 -12.69 -9.26 2.37
C GLY A 72 -11.77 -10.45 2.60
N ASP A 73 -10.78 -10.31 3.49
CA ASP A 73 -9.88 -11.40 3.88
C ASP A 73 -10.66 -12.60 4.45
N GLU A 74 -11.64 -12.32 5.34
CA GLU A 74 -12.50 -13.34 5.93
C GLU A 74 -13.36 -14.05 4.88
N GLU A 75 -13.97 -13.31 3.96
CA GLU A 75 -14.77 -13.88 2.86
C GLU A 75 -13.91 -14.76 1.94
N VAL A 76 -12.73 -14.30 1.54
CA VAL A 76 -11.81 -15.08 0.71
C VAL A 76 -11.41 -16.38 1.41
N ARG A 77 -11.04 -16.30 2.69
CA ARG A 77 -10.65 -17.47 3.48
C ARG A 77 -11.79 -18.46 3.67
N ARG A 78 -13.00 -17.98 3.89
CA ARG A 78 -14.21 -18.80 4.05
C ARG A 78 -14.56 -19.59 2.77
N ILE A 79 -14.43 -18.94 1.59
CA ILE A 79 -14.83 -19.51 0.30
C ILE A 79 -13.73 -20.38 -0.30
N PHE A 80 -12.49 -19.92 -0.24
CA PHE A 80 -11.30 -20.58 -0.78
C PHE A 80 -10.22 -20.74 0.32
N PRO A 81 -10.35 -21.72 1.24
CA PRO A 81 -9.44 -21.86 2.40
C PRO A 81 -7.97 -22.05 2.06
N ARG A 82 -7.67 -22.47 0.82
CA ARG A 82 -6.31 -22.60 0.29
C ARG A 82 -5.73 -21.27 -0.20
N ALA A 83 -6.46 -20.16 -0.12
CA ALA A 83 -5.95 -18.85 -0.51
C ALA A 83 -4.78 -18.42 0.38
N THR A 84 -3.74 -17.86 -0.25
CA THR A 84 -2.66 -17.16 0.46
C THR A 84 -3.07 -15.70 0.61
N ILE A 85 -3.08 -15.17 1.84
CA ILE A 85 -3.38 -13.78 2.10
C ILE A 85 -2.08 -13.03 2.37
N VAL A 86 -1.86 -11.94 1.64
CA VAL A 86 -0.67 -11.10 1.78
C VAL A 86 -1.07 -9.75 2.32
N LYS A 87 -0.52 -9.36 3.46
CA LYS A 87 -0.76 -8.07 4.12
C LYS A 87 0.50 -7.20 4.07
N PRO A 88 0.73 -6.47 2.97
CA PRO A 88 1.87 -5.57 2.89
C PRO A 88 1.69 -4.37 3.81
N ALA A 89 2.80 -3.89 4.37
CA ALA A 89 2.89 -2.59 5.01
C ALA A 89 2.75 -1.47 3.96
N LYS A 90 2.92 -0.21 4.37
CA LYS A 90 2.93 0.91 3.44
C LYS A 90 4.05 0.73 2.42
N LEU A 91 3.67 0.62 1.16
CA LEU A 91 4.60 0.46 0.05
C LEU A 91 5.35 1.77 -0.22
N ILE A 92 6.65 1.65 -0.44
CA ILE A 92 7.51 2.75 -0.89
C ILE A 92 8.14 2.40 -2.23
N GLY A 93 8.27 3.40 -3.10
CA GLY A 93 8.82 3.26 -4.44
C GLY A 93 8.50 4.46 -5.31
N VAL A 94 8.88 4.41 -6.58
CA VAL A 94 8.80 5.55 -7.51
C VAL A 94 7.39 6.14 -7.63
N GLU A 95 6.36 5.29 -7.58
CA GLU A 95 4.96 5.68 -7.76
C GLU A 95 4.13 5.50 -6.47
N ASP A 96 4.79 5.45 -5.29
CA ASP A 96 4.07 5.28 -4.03
C ASP A 96 3.11 6.46 -3.77
N ARG A 97 2.08 6.17 -3.00
CA ARG A 97 1.09 7.15 -2.55
C ARG A 97 1.25 7.49 -1.06
N PHE A 98 2.45 7.29 -0.53
CA PHE A 98 2.76 7.51 0.87
C PHE A 98 3.79 8.62 1.03
N LEU A 99 5.07 8.37 0.72
CA LEU A 99 6.11 9.39 0.85
C LEU A 99 6.05 10.44 -0.27
N ASN A 100 5.62 10.04 -1.47
CA ASN A 100 5.40 11.00 -2.55
C ASN A 100 4.32 12.06 -2.20
N VAL A 101 3.33 11.73 -1.37
CA VAL A 101 2.37 12.74 -0.89
C VAL A 101 3.06 13.79 -0.02
N PHE A 102 3.97 13.39 0.87
CA PHE A 102 4.76 14.34 1.66
C PHE A 102 5.68 15.18 0.79
N ALA A 103 6.37 14.56 -0.19
CA ALA A 103 7.24 15.26 -1.12
C ALA A 103 6.50 16.28 -1.97
N GLU A 104 5.30 15.94 -2.47
CA GLU A 104 4.46 16.88 -3.21
C GLU A 104 4.01 18.07 -2.35
N HIS A 105 3.61 17.83 -1.10
CA HIS A 105 3.25 18.92 -0.20
C HIS A 105 4.46 19.82 0.07
N ALA A 106 5.61 19.22 0.38
CA ALA A 106 6.85 19.97 0.62
C ALA A 106 7.35 20.75 -0.61
N SER A 107 7.03 20.30 -1.81
CA SER A 107 7.39 20.99 -3.07
C SER A 107 6.47 22.18 -3.37
N LYS A 108 5.22 22.16 -2.92
CA LYS A 108 4.19 23.16 -3.23
C LYS A 108 3.95 24.14 -2.09
N PHE A 109 4.16 23.70 -0.85
CA PHE A 109 3.85 24.46 0.36
C PHE A 109 5.07 24.46 1.30
N PRO A 110 5.24 25.49 2.15
CA PRO A 110 6.33 25.53 3.12
C PRO A 110 6.10 24.60 4.33
N PHE A 111 5.17 23.65 4.23
CA PHE A 111 4.86 22.70 5.28
C PHE A 111 4.32 21.38 4.74
N VAL A 112 4.56 20.30 5.49
CA VAL A 112 3.97 18.98 5.31
C VAL A 112 2.93 18.76 6.40
N PRO A 113 1.64 18.65 6.07
CA PRO A 113 0.59 18.48 7.08
C PRO A 113 0.59 17.04 7.63
N LEU A 114 0.64 16.92 8.95
CA LEU A 114 0.38 15.66 9.65
C LEU A 114 -0.87 15.79 10.51
N THR A 115 -1.65 14.73 10.61
CA THR A 115 -2.78 14.66 11.51
C THR A 115 -2.35 14.22 12.90
N GLY A 116 -2.89 14.86 13.93
CA GLY A 116 -2.47 14.60 15.30
C GLY A 116 -1.00 14.97 15.53
N LEU A 117 -0.29 14.16 16.30
CA LEU A 117 1.14 14.39 16.62
C LEU A 117 2.10 13.58 15.71
N GLY A 118 1.58 12.80 14.75
CA GLY A 118 2.41 11.99 13.87
C GLY A 118 3.13 10.82 14.56
N GLU A 119 2.62 10.37 15.72
CA GLU A 119 3.25 9.33 16.56
C GLU A 119 2.97 7.90 16.08
N SER A 120 2.00 7.70 15.17
CA SER A 120 1.67 6.36 14.66
C SER A 120 2.87 5.70 14.00
N LYS A 121 3.08 4.42 14.32
CA LYS A 121 4.24 3.64 13.91
C LYS A 121 3.98 2.89 12.62
N HIS A 122 4.95 2.90 11.74
CA HIS A 122 4.91 2.25 10.44
C HIS A 122 6.19 1.48 10.16
N GLN A 123 6.09 0.41 9.38
CA GLN A 123 7.23 -0.35 8.84
C GLN A 123 7.16 -0.36 7.31
N PRO A 124 7.49 0.76 6.64
CA PRO A 124 7.43 0.83 5.19
C PRO A 124 8.28 -0.25 4.53
N VAL A 125 7.82 -0.74 3.39
CA VAL A 125 8.47 -1.83 2.65
C VAL A 125 8.58 -1.47 1.16
N SER A 126 9.65 -1.92 0.50
CA SER A 126 9.81 -1.75 -0.94
C SER A 126 8.69 -2.44 -1.71
N VAL A 127 8.15 -1.76 -2.72
CA VAL A 127 7.21 -2.37 -3.65
C VAL A 127 7.84 -3.54 -4.41
N ASP A 128 9.14 -3.46 -4.71
CA ASP A 128 9.88 -4.51 -5.43
C ASP A 128 10.00 -5.77 -4.58
N ASP A 129 10.33 -5.66 -3.29
CA ASP A 129 10.42 -6.80 -2.38
C ASP A 129 9.06 -7.52 -2.25
N VAL A 130 7.98 -6.74 -2.14
CA VAL A 130 6.62 -7.30 -2.08
C VAL A 130 6.25 -7.97 -3.40
N ALA A 131 6.62 -7.39 -4.53
CA ALA A 131 6.37 -7.98 -5.86
C ALA A 131 7.14 -9.29 -6.03
N ILE A 132 8.41 -9.34 -5.63
CA ILE A 132 9.23 -10.56 -5.67
C ILE A 132 8.60 -11.64 -4.76
N ALA A 133 8.22 -11.30 -3.53
CA ALA A 133 7.58 -12.24 -2.62
C ALA A 133 6.29 -12.82 -3.22
N ILE A 134 5.40 -11.96 -3.74
CA ILE A 134 4.15 -12.39 -4.36
C ILE A 134 4.41 -13.27 -5.60
N SER A 135 5.44 -12.97 -6.40
CA SER A 135 5.77 -13.74 -7.61
C SER A 135 6.29 -15.15 -7.32
N GLN A 136 6.89 -15.38 -6.15
CA GLN A 136 7.37 -16.68 -5.71
C GLN A 136 6.28 -17.57 -5.10
N MET A 137 5.29 -16.98 -4.43
CA MET A 137 4.22 -17.71 -3.73
C MET A 137 3.45 -18.73 -4.59
N PRO A 138 3.18 -18.52 -5.89
CA PRO A 138 2.52 -19.53 -6.72
C PRO A 138 3.26 -20.87 -6.81
N TYR A 139 4.58 -20.83 -6.68
CA TYR A 139 5.48 -21.98 -6.83
C TYR A 139 5.86 -22.63 -5.49
N ASP A 140 5.49 -22.01 -4.38
CA ASP A 140 5.77 -22.47 -3.03
C ASP A 140 4.51 -23.01 -2.35
N GLU A 141 4.41 -24.34 -2.26
CA GLU A 141 3.27 -25.04 -1.62
C GLU A 141 3.18 -24.74 -0.11
N GLU A 142 4.27 -24.35 0.54
CA GLU A 142 4.27 -23.99 1.96
C GLU A 142 3.46 -22.71 2.24
N THR A 143 3.19 -21.90 1.21
CA THR A 143 2.42 -20.68 1.35
C THR A 143 0.90 -20.88 1.27
N VAL A 144 0.45 -22.08 0.92
CA VAL A 144 -0.98 -22.39 0.74
C VAL A 144 -1.75 -22.24 2.04
N GLY A 145 -2.85 -21.46 2.00
CA GLY A 145 -3.74 -21.26 3.14
C GLY A 145 -3.17 -20.41 4.27
N LYS A 146 -1.97 -19.85 4.09
CA LYS A 146 -1.28 -19.03 5.10
C LYS A 146 -1.48 -17.54 4.86
N GLU A 147 -1.20 -16.76 5.90
CA GLU A 147 -1.20 -15.31 5.89
C GLU A 147 0.22 -14.79 6.10
N TYR A 148 0.65 -13.86 5.26
CA TYR A 148 1.97 -13.24 5.32
C TYR A 148 1.87 -11.73 5.49
N VAL A 149 2.52 -11.20 6.51
CA VAL A 149 2.69 -9.76 6.74
C VAL A 149 4.05 -9.33 6.20
N LEU A 150 4.04 -8.61 5.10
CA LEU A 150 5.24 -8.13 4.43
C LEU A 150 5.54 -6.70 4.86
N ALA A 151 6.45 -6.55 5.81
CA ALA A 151 6.84 -5.27 6.40
C ALA A 151 8.36 -5.09 6.38
N GLY A 152 8.81 -3.84 6.32
CA GLY A 152 10.23 -3.50 6.43
C GLY A 152 10.79 -3.82 7.82
N GLU A 153 12.11 -3.91 7.94
CA GLU A 153 12.77 -4.24 9.21
C GLU A 153 12.66 -3.15 10.26
N LYS A 154 12.70 -1.88 9.83
CA LYS A 154 12.76 -0.72 10.72
C LYS A 154 11.39 -0.08 10.92
N THR A 155 11.09 0.23 12.17
CA THR A 155 9.88 0.97 12.56
C THR A 155 10.17 2.45 12.60
N PHE A 156 9.29 3.26 12.03
CA PHE A 156 9.34 4.71 12.00
C PHE A 156 8.04 5.29 12.50
N THR A 157 8.07 6.45 13.11
CA THR A 157 6.88 7.27 13.31
C THR A 157 6.51 7.99 12.01
N LEU A 158 5.24 8.39 11.88
CA LEU A 158 4.80 9.15 10.72
C LEU A 158 5.54 10.49 10.61
N GLU A 159 5.89 11.10 11.74
CA GLU A 159 6.69 12.31 11.80
C GLU A 159 8.11 12.09 11.28
N GLU A 160 8.78 10.99 11.70
CA GLU A 160 10.11 10.64 11.20
C GLU A 160 10.10 10.42 9.68
N LEU A 161 9.06 9.77 9.15
CA LEU A 161 8.90 9.56 7.71
C LEU A 161 8.69 10.87 6.95
N ALA A 162 7.91 11.80 7.50
CA ALA A 162 7.74 13.12 6.91
C ALA A 162 9.04 13.92 6.90
N LYS A 163 9.79 13.93 8.03
CA LYS A 163 11.11 14.58 8.13
C LYS A 163 12.11 13.96 7.17
N LEU A 164 12.20 12.62 7.11
CA LEU A 164 13.06 11.90 6.18
C LEU A 164 12.76 12.30 4.72
N THR A 165 11.47 12.44 4.37
CA THR A 165 11.07 12.87 3.02
C THR A 165 11.50 14.30 2.72
N VAL A 166 11.33 15.22 3.68
CA VAL A 166 11.78 16.62 3.56
C VAL A 166 13.29 16.69 3.36
N ASP A 167 14.05 15.93 4.13
CA ASP A 167 15.51 15.89 4.05
C ASP A 167 15.99 15.25 2.75
N ALA A 168 15.42 14.10 2.36
CA ALA A 168 15.74 13.41 1.12
C ALA A 168 15.46 14.27 -0.12
N GLY A 169 14.33 14.99 -0.14
CA GLY A 169 13.96 15.93 -1.19
C GLY A 169 14.71 17.27 -1.15
N ARG A 170 15.48 17.55 -0.07
CA ARG A 170 16.18 18.83 0.19
C ARG A 170 15.25 20.05 0.17
N PHE A 171 14.05 19.90 0.74
CA PHE A 171 13.08 21.00 0.83
C PHE A 171 13.42 21.93 1.99
N ARG A 172 14.30 22.91 1.76
CA ARG A 172 14.84 23.81 2.80
C ARG A 172 13.79 24.62 3.55
N SER A 173 12.67 24.93 2.91
CA SER A 173 11.59 25.76 3.49
C SER A 173 10.48 24.94 4.13
N ALA A 174 10.38 23.66 3.83
CA ALA A 174 9.28 22.85 4.31
C ALA A 174 9.50 22.37 5.74
N ARG A 175 8.46 22.53 6.57
CA ARG A 175 8.43 22.05 7.96
C ARG A 175 7.24 21.14 8.16
N VAL A 176 7.32 20.25 9.15
CA VAL A 176 6.17 19.47 9.56
C VAL A 176 5.19 20.36 10.32
N ALA A 177 3.91 20.35 9.94
CA ALA A 177 2.84 21.08 10.58
C ALA A 177 1.77 20.10 11.11
N TYR A 178 1.44 20.21 12.38
CA TYR A 178 0.45 19.35 13.02
C TYR A 178 -0.93 19.97 12.91
N ILE A 179 -1.85 19.27 12.26
CA ILE A 179 -3.23 19.71 12.06
C ILE A 179 -4.16 18.85 12.94
N PRO A 180 -4.99 19.47 13.78
CA PRO A 180 -5.99 18.75 14.54
C PRO A 180 -6.92 17.93 13.64
N LYS A 181 -7.19 16.68 14.01
CA LYS A 181 -7.98 15.73 13.19
C LYS A 181 -9.34 16.27 12.79
N PHE A 182 -10.02 17.00 13.68
CA PHE A 182 -11.34 17.57 13.37
C PHE A 182 -11.27 18.60 12.24
N VAL A 183 -10.19 19.42 12.20
CA VAL A 183 -9.95 20.40 11.13
C VAL A 183 -9.70 19.68 9.82
N TYR A 184 -8.88 18.64 9.85
CA TYR A 184 -8.57 17.83 8.66
C TYR A 184 -9.83 17.15 8.10
N LYS A 185 -10.66 16.55 8.98
CA LYS A 185 -11.95 15.95 8.60
C LYS A 185 -12.93 16.98 8.03
N LEU A 186 -12.94 18.19 8.55
CA LEU A 186 -13.77 19.29 8.04
C LEU A 186 -13.31 19.71 6.65
N LEU A 187 -12.01 19.84 6.43
CA LEU A 187 -11.43 20.19 5.13
C LEU A 187 -11.61 19.08 4.08
N SER A 188 -11.64 17.82 4.48
CA SER A 188 -11.86 16.68 3.56
C SER A 188 -13.33 16.53 3.12
N ALA A 189 -14.29 17.01 3.92
CA ALA A 189 -15.72 16.80 3.71
C ALA A 189 -16.25 17.30 2.34
N PRO A 190 -15.91 18.51 1.85
CA PRO A 190 -16.37 18.98 0.54
C PRO A 190 -15.84 18.12 -0.61
N HIS A 191 -14.59 17.69 -0.52
CA HIS A 191 -13.97 16.86 -1.55
C HIS A 191 -14.57 15.45 -1.60
N GLU A 192 -14.78 14.82 -0.45
CA GLU A 192 -15.47 13.52 -0.38
C GLU A 192 -16.93 13.61 -0.88
N PHE A 193 -17.62 14.70 -0.54
CA PHE A 193 -18.97 14.95 -1.05
C PHE A 193 -18.98 15.00 -2.58
N LEU A 194 -18.03 15.71 -3.19
CA LEU A 194 -17.90 15.78 -4.65
C LEU A 194 -17.58 14.40 -5.25
N LEU A 195 -16.62 13.65 -4.67
CA LEU A 195 -16.25 12.32 -5.13
C LEU A 195 -17.45 11.36 -5.18
N ASN A 196 -18.36 11.48 -4.21
CA ASN A 196 -19.54 10.63 -4.09
C ASN A 196 -20.75 11.08 -4.94
N ARG A 197 -20.72 12.29 -5.51
CA ARG A 197 -21.85 12.86 -6.27
C ARG A 197 -21.57 12.97 -7.77
N VAL A 198 -20.33 13.25 -8.13
CA VAL A 198 -19.96 13.57 -9.52
C VAL A 198 -19.77 12.28 -10.35
N PRO A 199 -20.38 12.18 -11.55
CA PRO A 199 -20.30 10.97 -12.38
C PRO A 199 -19.00 10.84 -13.20
N PHE A 200 -18.14 11.86 -13.22
CA PHE A 200 -16.88 11.84 -13.94
C PHE A 200 -15.69 11.78 -12.96
N PRO A 201 -14.52 11.29 -13.42
CA PRO A 201 -13.35 11.16 -12.56
C PRO A 201 -12.86 12.51 -12.07
N LEU A 202 -12.77 12.67 -10.76
CA LEU A 202 -12.16 13.83 -10.11
C LEU A 202 -10.67 13.54 -9.82
N PRO A 203 -9.86 14.59 -9.61
CA PRO A 203 -8.47 14.42 -9.18
C PRO A 203 -8.38 13.57 -7.90
N THR A 204 -7.34 12.75 -7.80
CA THR A 204 -7.12 11.86 -6.64
C THR A 204 -7.02 12.67 -5.34
N PRO A 205 -7.69 12.26 -4.26
CA PRO A 205 -7.75 13.01 -3.01
C PRO A 205 -6.48 12.92 -2.15
N LYS A 206 -5.32 12.71 -2.71
CA LYS A 206 -3.97 12.69 -2.11
C LYS A 206 -3.93 12.86 -0.57
N GLY A 207 -4.49 11.89 0.16
CA GLY A 207 -4.52 11.91 1.61
C GLY A 207 -5.65 12.74 2.25
N LEU A 208 -6.52 13.39 1.47
CA LEU A 208 -7.63 14.21 1.96
C LEU A 208 -8.94 13.41 2.03
N THR A 209 -8.97 12.34 2.85
CA THR A 209 -10.19 11.59 3.13
C THR A 209 -10.32 11.30 4.63
N ARG A 210 -11.58 11.20 5.12
CA ARG A 210 -11.84 10.85 6.53
C ARG A 210 -11.26 9.49 6.90
N SER A 211 -11.40 8.51 6.01
CA SER A 211 -10.85 7.17 6.23
C SER A 211 -9.33 7.18 6.34
N PHE A 212 -8.64 8.06 5.60
CA PHE A 212 -7.20 8.27 5.72
C PHE A 212 -6.82 8.86 7.08
N VAL A 213 -7.59 9.85 7.57
CA VAL A 213 -7.36 10.45 8.90
C VAL A 213 -7.56 9.42 10.01
N ASP A 214 -8.63 8.62 9.92
CA ASP A 214 -8.91 7.55 10.90
C ASP A 214 -7.84 6.45 10.87
N ALA A 215 -7.22 6.23 9.72
CA ALA A 215 -6.11 5.29 9.57
C ALA A 215 -4.83 5.74 10.27
N GLN A 216 -4.63 7.04 10.50
CA GLN A 216 -3.41 7.56 11.15
C GLN A 216 -3.41 7.41 12.68
N ASP A 217 -4.46 6.84 13.27
CA ASP A 217 -4.56 6.64 14.73
C ASP A 217 -3.98 5.29 15.20
N ALA A 218 -3.68 4.40 14.27
CA ALA A 218 -3.23 3.04 14.59
C ALA A 218 -1.77 2.84 14.21
N ASP A 219 -1.10 1.97 14.96
CA ASP A 219 0.22 1.48 14.62
C ASP A 219 0.11 0.35 13.58
N TYR A 220 0.95 0.43 12.56
CA TYR A 220 1.05 -0.54 11.47
C TYR A 220 2.40 -1.22 11.53
N VAL A 221 2.55 -2.09 12.53
CA VAL A 221 3.79 -2.81 12.84
C VAL A 221 3.49 -4.31 12.83
N LYS A 222 4.36 -5.09 12.18
CA LYS A 222 4.28 -6.56 12.15
C LYS A 222 4.47 -7.12 13.56
N LYS A 223 3.61 -8.06 13.97
CA LYS A 223 3.74 -8.75 15.25
C LYS A 223 4.78 -9.87 15.16
N PRO A 224 5.44 -10.24 16.27
CA PRO A 224 6.51 -11.24 16.25
C PRO A 224 6.08 -12.64 15.78
N ASN A 225 4.82 -12.99 15.98
CA ASN A 225 4.24 -14.30 15.64
C ASN A 225 3.62 -14.36 14.23
N GLU A 226 3.65 -13.27 13.46
CA GLU A 226 3.15 -13.24 12.09
C GLU A 226 4.24 -13.70 11.13
N LEU A 227 3.86 -14.49 10.12
CA LEU A 227 4.76 -14.89 9.03
C LEU A 227 5.13 -13.65 8.19
N GLY A 228 6.32 -13.63 7.62
CA GLY A 228 6.80 -12.51 6.82
C GLY A 228 7.87 -12.90 5.82
N PHE A 229 8.75 -11.98 5.47
CA PHE A 229 9.85 -12.23 4.53
C PHE A 229 10.79 -13.34 4.95
N LYS A 230 11.07 -13.45 6.25
CA LYS A 230 11.99 -14.47 6.79
C LYS A 230 11.52 -15.88 6.46
N GLU A 231 10.23 -16.15 6.60
CA GLU A 231 9.62 -17.47 6.31
C GLU A 231 9.56 -17.75 4.81
N LEU A 232 9.71 -16.74 3.96
CA LEU A 232 9.88 -16.86 2.52
C LEU A 232 11.36 -16.96 2.09
N GLY A 233 12.29 -17.01 3.04
CA GLY A 233 13.74 -17.01 2.76
C GLY A 233 14.26 -15.69 2.20
N MET A 234 13.54 -14.58 2.42
CA MET A 234 13.86 -13.27 1.88
C MET A 234 14.24 -12.28 3.00
N THR A 235 15.07 -11.31 2.66
CA THR A 235 15.40 -10.18 3.52
C THR A 235 14.96 -8.90 2.80
N PRO A 236 14.06 -8.08 3.40
CA PRO A 236 13.63 -6.85 2.76
C PRO A 236 14.76 -5.83 2.65
N ALA A 237 14.73 -5.05 1.59
CA ALA A 237 15.72 -4.01 1.35
C ALA A 237 15.62 -2.90 2.41
N LYS A 238 16.77 -2.31 2.74
CA LYS A 238 16.83 -1.19 3.68
C LYS A 238 16.22 0.07 3.06
N MET A 239 15.37 0.73 3.81
CA MET A 239 14.64 1.91 3.38
C MET A 239 15.55 3.07 2.96
N ASP A 240 16.69 3.26 3.63
CA ASP A 240 17.55 4.44 3.46
C ASP A 240 18.06 4.61 2.01
N GLY A 241 18.37 3.52 1.29
CA GLY A 241 18.78 3.57 -0.11
C GLY A 241 17.62 3.90 -1.05
N ILE A 242 16.49 3.23 -0.86
CA ILE A 242 15.31 3.32 -1.73
C ILE A 242 14.72 4.73 -1.73
N THR A 243 14.54 5.31 -0.53
CA THR A 243 13.92 6.64 -0.39
C THR A 243 14.74 7.77 -0.99
N ILE A 244 16.06 7.68 -0.92
CA ILE A 244 16.93 8.70 -1.50
C ILE A 244 16.81 8.72 -3.02
N ASP A 245 16.73 7.57 -3.66
CA ASP A 245 16.76 7.46 -5.12
C ASP A 245 15.54 8.08 -5.80
N TYR A 246 14.33 7.71 -5.42
CA TYR A 246 13.15 8.24 -6.11
C TYR A 246 12.72 9.63 -5.62
N LEU A 247 12.93 9.98 -4.34
CA LEU A 247 12.65 11.31 -3.81
C LEU A 247 13.63 12.36 -4.33
N ARG A 248 14.78 11.94 -4.85
CA ARG A 248 15.72 12.83 -5.56
C ARG A 248 15.06 13.54 -6.74
N SER A 249 14.05 12.96 -7.36
CA SER A 249 13.29 13.57 -8.45
C SER A 249 12.63 14.90 -8.08
N TYR A 250 12.32 15.10 -6.81
CA TYR A 250 11.73 16.34 -6.29
C TYR A 250 12.76 17.45 -6.01
N ARG A 251 14.08 17.15 -6.07
CA ARG A 251 15.12 18.15 -5.84
C ARG A 251 15.17 19.14 -7.00
N SER A 252 15.37 20.42 -6.70
CA SER A 252 15.65 21.44 -7.71
C SER A 252 16.86 21.02 -8.56
N GLY A 253 16.68 20.82 -9.88
CA GLY A 253 17.70 20.30 -10.78
C GLY A 253 17.85 18.76 -10.83
N GLY A 254 17.09 18.01 -10.05
CA GLY A 254 17.22 16.55 -9.93
C GLY A 254 17.04 15.76 -11.24
N TYR A 255 16.19 16.25 -12.15
CA TYR A 255 15.99 15.62 -13.47
C TYR A 255 17.00 16.06 -14.54
N LEU A 256 17.65 17.19 -14.36
CA LEU A 256 18.56 17.76 -15.36
C LEU A 256 19.96 17.12 -15.32
N THR A 257 20.30 16.40 -14.25
CA THR A 257 21.65 15.85 -14.06
C THR A 257 21.86 14.46 -14.63
N ASN A 258 20.87 13.63 -14.82
CA ASN A 258 20.96 12.40 -15.64
C ASN A 258 19.61 11.69 -15.86
N PRO A 259 18.85 11.99 -16.94
CA PRO A 259 17.60 11.28 -17.23
C PRO A 259 17.80 9.83 -17.70
N LEU A 260 19.02 9.45 -18.07
CA LEU A 260 19.33 8.12 -18.61
C LEU A 260 19.80 7.12 -17.54
N ALA A 261 20.38 7.56 -16.43
CA ALA A 261 20.83 6.69 -15.35
C ALA A 261 19.67 5.93 -14.67
N LYS A 262 18.43 6.43 -14.80
CA LYS A 262 17.25 5.80 -14.22
C LYS A 262 16.78 4.56 -14.99
N LYS A 263 17.15 4.42 -16.28
CA LYS A 263 16.75 3.26 -17.10
C LYS A 263 17.73 2.09 -17.03
N GLU A 264 19.01 2.33 -16.77
CA GLU A 264 20.03 1.27 -16.79
C GLU A 264 20.08 0.45 -15.52
N ASN A 265 19.87 1.07 -14.36
CA ASN A 265 19.95 0.34 -13.07
C ASN A 265 18.73 -0.54 -12.77
N PHE A 266 17.55 -0.27 -13.34
CA PHE A 266 16.35 -1.08 -13.12
C PHE A 266 16.37 -2.43 -13.87
N HIS A 267 17.19 -2.57 -14.90
CA HIS A 267 17.23 -3.79 -15.74
C HIS A 267 18.42 -4.72 -15.47
N GLU A 268 19.46 -4.29 -14.79
CA GLU A 268 20.64 -5.13 -14.55
C GLU A 268 20.56 -5.96 -13.27
N GLU A 269 19.92 -5.45 -12.22
CA GLU A 269 19.77 -6.20 -10.96
C GLU A 269 18.61 -7.22 -10.99
N ALA A 270 17.70 -7.14 -11.94
CA ALA A 270 16.58 -8.08 -12.09
C ALA A 270 16.93 -9.37 -12.88
N ARG A 271 18.18 -9.56 -13.28
CA ARG A 271 18.62 -10.82 -13.89
C ARG A 271 19.03 -11.83 -12.82
N VAL A 272 18.04 -12.39 -12.14
CA VAL A 272 18.21 -13.65 -11.41
C VAL A 272 18.33 -14.75 -12.48
N PRO A 273 19.44 -15.52 -12.55
CA PRO A 273 19.53 -16.65 -13.48
C PRO A 273 18.50 -17.70 -13.08
N LEU A 274 17.56 -17.95 -13.96
CA LEU A 274 16.68 -19.12 -13.89
C LEU A 274 17.57 -20.38 -13.92
N ARG A 275 17.67 -21.07 -12.81
CA ARG A 275 18.15 -22.44 -12.73
C ARG A 275 16.99 -23.41 -12.66
#